data_6ee3c5b48543612f9fd2db26cfb4a1d7
#
_entry.id   6ee3c5b48543612f9fd2db26cfb4a1d7
#
_cell.length_a   1.000
_cell.length_b   1.000
_cell.length_c   1.000
_cell.angle_alpha   90.00
_cell.angle_beta   90.00
_cell.angle_gamma   90.00
#
_symmetry.space_group_name_H-M   'P 1'
#
loop_
_entity.id
_entity.type
_entity.pdbx_description
1 polymer ?
#
loop_
_entity_poly.entity_id
_entity_poly.type
_entity_poly.pdbx_seq_one_letter_code
_entity_poly.pdbx_strand_id
1 'polypeptide(L)'
;MISMMYIVLTAMLALNVSTDVLNGFSLVQESLSKTIHSTEIKNEALYDQFADLNSQNPQKVGEWLKVANNVKSKTDSLYGVIETLKFDIVKAADGEQADLNNIQGKDNLDVSAQVALPSGVIPQNQRGVILKNDLNKYANYMVSLVKDTAKIAAIKETFNTEDRIVNGDPVSWETARFSSMPVSATITLLTKIQADLRN
;
A
#
# COMPACT_ATOMS: atom_id res chain seq x y z
N MET A 1 -7.71 34.88 30.31
CA MET A 1 -6.56 33.95 30.10
C MET A 1 -6.95 32.49 30.27
N ILE A 2 -7.74 32.08 31.25
CA ILE A 2 -8.15 30.67 31.48
C ILE A 2 -8.96 30.11 30.30
N SER A 3 -9.84 30.92 29.71
CA SER A 3 -10.67 30.48 28.55
C SER A 3 -9.84 30.16 27.28
N MET A 4 -8.78 30.92 27.03
CA MET A 4 -7.92 30.70 25.87
C MET A 4 -7.04 29.44 26.05
N MET A 5 -6.58 29.18 27.26
CA MET A 5 -5.85 27.97 27.63
C MET A 5 -6.74 26.71 27.50
N TYR A 6 -8.03 26.84 27.87
CA TYR A 6 -9.00 25.75 27.77
C TYR A 6 -9.31 25.43 26.30
N ILE A 7 -9.43 26.43 25.43
CA ILE A 7 -9.66 26.24 23.98
C ILE A 7 -8.44 25.58 23.33
N VAL A 8 -7.22 26.01 23.68
CA VAL A 8 -5.99 25.38 23.18
C VAL A 8 -5.85 23.95 23.68
N LEU A 9 -6.20 23.67 24.95
CA LEU A 9 -6.14 22.31 25.51
C LEU A 9 -7.19 21.39 24.89
N THR A 10 -8.42 21.87 24.68
CA THR A 10 -9.48 21.11 23.98
C THR A 10 -9.17 20.91 22.50
N ALA A 11 -8.54 21.88 21.84
CA ALA A 11 -8.07 21.73 20.47
C ALA A 11 -6.94 20.67 20.37
N MET A 12 -5.99 20.67 21.31
CA MET A 12 -4.95 19.64 21.39
C MET A 12 -5.51 18.24 21.67
N LEU A 13 -6.52 18.12 22.55
CA LEU A 13 -7.20 16.86 22.82
C LEU A 13 -8.02 16.36 21.62
N ALA A 14 -8.59 17.27 20.83
CA ALA A 14 -9.36 16.92 19.63
C ALA A 14 -8.48 16.52 18.43
N LEU A 15 -7.18 16.84 18.46
CA LEU A 15 -6.21 16.49 17.42
C LEU A 15 -5.54 15.13 17.64
N ASN A 16 -5.67 14.56 18.85
CA ASN A 16 -5.09 13.25 19.14
C ASN A 16 -6.00 12.13 18.64
N VAL A 17 -5.48 11.30 17.75
CA VAL A 17 -6.16 10.05 17.36
C VAL A 17 -6.26 9.16 18.58
N SER A 18 -7.47 8.62 18.84
CA SER A 18 -7.68 7.70 19.97
C SER A 18 -6.74 6.49 19.89
N THR A 19 -6.13 6.12 21.00
CA THR A 19 -5.28 4.92 21.11
C THR A 19 -6.04 3.66 20.66
N ASP A 20 -7.33 3.58 20.91
CA ASP A 20 -8.16 2.44 20.48
C ASP A 20 -8.27 2.36 18.95
N VAL A 21 -8.37 3.49 18.27
CA VAL A 21 -8.36 3.55 16.79
C VAL A 21 -7.00 3.13 16.24
N LEU A 22 -5.90 3.60 16.84
CA LEU A 22 -4.55 3.21 16.44
C LEU A 22 -4.30 1.71 16.65
N ASN A 23 -4.77 1.15 17.76
CA ASN A 23 -4.73 -0.29 18.02
C ASN A 23 -5.60 -1.07 17.00
N GLY A 24 -6.75 -0.54 16.61
CA GLY A 24 -7.58 -1.10 15.55
C GLY A 24 -6.83 -1.22 14.23
N PHE A 25 -6.10 -0.18 13.81
CA PHE A 25 -5.24 -0.25 12.61
C PHE A 25 -4.14 -1.30 12.74
N SER A 26 -3.51 -1.43 13.92
CA SER A 26 -2.48 -2.45 14.15
C SER A 26 -3.04 -3.88 14.02
N LEU A 27 -4.25 -4.14 14.52
CA LEU A 27 -4.93 -5.44 14.38
C LEU A 27 -5.29 -5.76 12.93
N VAL A 28 -5.77 -4.76 12.18
CA VAL A 28 -6.06 -4.92 10.74
C VAL A 28 -4.77 -5.20 9.97
N GLN A 29 -3.69 -4.47 10.25
CA GLN A 29 -2.38 -4.70 9.64
C GLN A 29 -1.88 -6.12 9.90
N GLU A 30 -1.97 -6.61 11.14
CA GLU A 30 -1.58 -7.99 11.48
C GLU A 30 -2.42 -9.02 10.71
N SER A 31 -3.73 -8.81 10.61
CA SER A 31 -4.63 -9.68 9.85
C SER A 31 -4.28 -9.71 8.36
N LEU A 32 -3.98 -8.55 7.76
CA LEU A 32 -3.54 -8.45 6.37
C LEU A 32 -2.20 -9.16 6.16
N SER A 33 -1.25 -9.03 7.08
CA SER A 33 0.05 -9.71 7.00
C SER A 33 -0.10 -11.23 7.03
N LYS A 34 -1.00 -11.76 7.86
CA LYS A 34 -1.34 -13.20 7.88
C LYS A 34 -1.98 -13.65 6.56
N THR A 35 -2.86 -12.81 5.98
CA THR A 35 -3.46 -13.08 4.67
C THR A 35 -2.41 -13.12 3.57
N ILE A 36 -1.49 -12.15 3.54
CA ILE A 36 -0.36 -12.11 2.61
C ILE A 36 0.42 -13.41 2.69
N HIS A 37 0.87 -13.80 3.88
CA HIS A 37 1.66 -15.01 4.09
C HIS A 37 0.92 -16.28 3.62
N SER A 38 -0.36 -16.42 3.96
CA SER A 38 -1.18 -17.55 3.51
C SER A 38 -1.35 -17.59 1.98
N THR A 39 -1.50 -16.43 1.35
CA THR A 39 -1.63 -16.34 -0.11
C THR A 39 -0.30 -16.62 -0.81
N GLU A 40 0.82 -16.17 -0.27
CA GLU A 40 2.17 -16.46 -0.78
C GLU A 40 2.42 -17.97 -0.82
N ILE A 41 2.12 -18.70 0.26
CA ILE A 41 2.25 -20.17 0.29
C ILE A 41 1.42 -20.82 -0.82
N LYS A 42 0.19 -20.37 -1.04
CA LYS A 42 -0.67 -20.89 -2.11
C LYS A 42 -0.12 -20.57 -3.49
N ASN A 43 0.39 -19.37 -3.68
CA ASN A 43 0.96 -18.95 -4.95
C ASN A 43 2.24 -19.73 -5.26
N GLU A 44 3.12 -19.95 -4.29
CA GLU A 44 4.32 -20.78 -4.47
C GLU A 44 3.94 -22.20 -4.92
N ALA A 45 2.98 -22.83 -4.25
CA ALA A 45 2.50 -24.16 -4.66
C ALA A 45 1.94 -24.18 -6.09
N LEU A 46 1.29 -23.11 -6.55
CA LEU A 46 0.82 -22.99 -7.93
C LEU A 46 1.99 -22.84 -8.92
N TYR A 47 3.01 -22.05 -8.59
CA TYR A 47 4.22 -21.91 -9.43
C TYR A 47 4.99 -23.22 -9.54
N ASP A 48 5.10 -24.00 -8.47
CA ASP A 48 5.73 -25.32 -8.46
C ASP A 48 4.95 -26.28 -9.38
N GLN A 49 3.62 -26.32 -9.28
CA GLN A 49 2.78 -27.11 -10.17
C GLN A 49 2.95 -26.69 -11.66
N PHE A 50 3.07 -25.38 -11.91
CA PHE A 50 3.35 -24.87 -13.26
C PHE A 50 4.71 -25.35 -13.80
N ALA A 51 5.73 -25.35 -12.95
CA ALA A 51 7.06 -25.85 -13.31
C ALA A 51 7.04 -27.35 -13.61
N ASP A 52 6.34 -28.14 -12.80
CA ASP A 52 6.18 -29.59 -13.02
C ASP A 52 5.43 -29.89 -14.34
N LEU A 53 4.33 -29.18 -14.61
CA LEU A 53 3.60 -29.33 -15.87
C LEU A 53 4.45 -28.93 -17.08
N ASN A 54 5.28 -27.91 -16.93
CA ASN A 54 6.19 -27.49 -17.99
C ASN A 54 7.29 -28.53 -18.23
N SER A 55 7.77 -29.24 -17.21
CA SER A 55 8.74 -30.33 -17.38
C SER A 55 8.15 -31.49 -18.19
N GLN A 56 6.84 -31.74 -18.05
CA GLN A 56 6.13 -32.82 -18.77
C GLN A 56 5.75 -32.43 -20.19
N ASN A 57 5.38 -31.15 -20.43
CA ASN A 57 4.98 -30.68 -21.76
C ASN A 57 5.42 -29.22 -22.01
N PRO A 58 6.72 -28.98 -22.31
CA PRO A 58 7.25 -27.63 -22.51
C PRO A 58 6.60 -26.88 -23.68
N GLN A 59 6.21 -27.58 -24.74
CA GLN A 59 5.61 -26.98 -25.92
C GLN A 59 4.25 -26.34 -25.63
N LYS A 60 3.47 -26.95 -24.75
CA LYS A 60 2.13 -26.48 -24.41
C LYS A 60 2.12 -25.48 -23.25
N VAL A 61 3.00 -25.66 -22.27
CA VAL A 61 2.97 -24.94 -21.00
C VAL A 61 3.98 -23.80 -20.96
N GLY A 62 5.07 -23.88 -21.73
CA GLY A 62 6.22 -22.97 -21.62
C GLY A 62 5.87 -21.48 -21.79
N GLU A 63 4.99 -21.12 -22.73
CA GLU A 63 4.57 -19.73 -22.92
C GLU A 63 3.75 -19.21 -21.71
N TRP A 64 2.88 -20.06 -21.14
CA TRP A 64 2.12 -19.69 -19.95
C TRP A 64 2.99 -19.55 -18.71
N LEU A 65 4.00 -20.42 -18.56
CA LEU A 65 4.97 -20.29 -17.48
C LEU A 65 5.78 -19.00 -17.58
N LYS A 66 6.17 -18.57 -18.79
CA LYS A 66 6.82 -17.26 -18.99
C LYS A 66 5.92 -16.10 -18.55
N VAL A 67 4.62 -16.15 -18.92
CA VAL A 67 3.66 -15.12 -18.48
C VAL A 67 3.53 -15.11 -16.97
N ALA A 68 3.36 -16.28 -16.34
CA ALA A 68 3.25 -16.40 -14.89
C ALA A 68 4.49 -15.84 -14.18
N ASN A 69 5.69 -16.17 -14.65
CA ASN A 69 6.95 -15.65 -14.08
C ASN A 69 7.07 -14.13 -14.27
N ASN A 70 6.60 -13.57 -15.39
CA ASN A 70 6.56 -12.12 -15.58
C ASN A 70 5.58 -11.44 -14.62
N VAL A 71 4.41 -12.03 -14.38
CA VAL A 71 3.45 -11.55 -13.36
C VAL A 71 4.14 -11.55 -11.99
N LYS A 72 4.72 -12.68 -11.59
CA LYS A 72 5.43 -12.80 -10.31
C LYS A 72 6.49 -11.71 -10.15
N SER A 73 7.37 -11.56 -11.13
CA SER A 73 8.44 -10.57 -11.08
C SER A 73 7.93 -9.12 -10.93
N LYS A 74 6.87 -8.75 -11.66
CA LYS A 74 6.26 -7.41 -11.55
C LYS A 74 5.56 -7.21 -10.21
N THR A 75 4.87 -8.23 -9.71
CA THR A 75 4.24 -8.22 -8.39
C THR A 75 5.29 -8.06 -7.28
N ASP A 76 6.36 -8.84 -7.32
CA ASP A 76 7.44 -8.79 -6.33
C ASP A 76 8.16 -7.44 -6.34
N SER A 77 8.40 -6.88 -7.53
CA SER A 77 9.00 -5.56 -7.68
C SER A 77 8.13 -4.47 -7.04
N LEU A 78 6.84 -4.45 -7.35
CA LEU A 78 5.91 -3.45 -6.80
C LEU A 78 5.69 -3.63 -5.30
N TYR A 79 5.63 -4.89 -4.84
CA TYR A 79 5.57 -5.23 -3.42
C TYR A 79 6.78 -4.65 -2.67
N GLY A 80 7.98 -4.81 -3.22
CA GLY A 80 9.22 -4.27 -2.65
C GLY A 80 9.26 -2.73 -2.62
N VAL A 81 8.72 -2.06 -3.63
CA VAL A 81 8.56 -0.59 -3.64
C VAL A 81 7.68 -0.13 -2.48
N ILE A 82 6.56 -0.83 -2.25
CA ILE A 82 5.64 -0.51 -1.14
C ILE A 82 6.31 -0.78 0.21
N GLU A 83 7.04 -1.90 0.34
CA GLU A 83 7.74 -2.23 1.58
C GLU A 83 8.80 -1.17 1.93
N THR A 84 9.54 -0.71 0.94
CA THR A 84 10.51 0.39 1.11
C THR A 84 9.82 1.68 1.53
N LEU A 85 8.69 2.02 0.90
CA LEU A 85 7.92 3.21 1.28
C LEU A 85 7.40 3.13 2.72
N LYS A 86 6.88 1.97 3.14
CA LYS A 86 6.46 1.73 4.53
C LYS A 86 7.61 1.94 5.51
N PHE A 87 8.78 1.34 5.20
CA PHE A 87 9.96 1.48 6.05
C PHE A 87 10.43 2.92 6.17
N ASP A 88 10.44 3.68 5.07
CA ASP A 88 10.86 5.08 5.09
C ASP A 88 9.89 5.97 5.88
N ILE A 89 8.58 5.70 5.83
CA ILE A 89 7.58 6.40 6.64
C ILE A 89 7.81 6.10 8.13
N VAL A 90 8.00 4.83 8.49
CA VAL A 90 8.26 4.44 9.89
C VAL A 90 9.62 4.97 10.36
N LYS A 91 10.65 4.95 9.52
CA LYS A 91 11.94 5.54 9.84
C LYS A 91 11.87 7.06 10.08
N ALA A 92 11.05 7.75 9.31
CA ALA A 92 10.83 9.18 9.54
C ALA A 92 10.04 9.47 10.82
N ALA A 93 9.18 8.53 11.27
CA ALA A 93 8.44 8.66 12.53
C ALA A 93 9.26 8.27 13.77
N ASP A 94 10.01 7.16 13.70
CA ASP A 94 10.64 6.48 14.85
C ASP A 94 12.18 6.64 14.87
N GLY A 95 12.77 7.21 13.79
CA GLY A 95 14.22 7.40 13.68
C GLY A 95 14.97 6.08 13.54
N GLU A 96 16.08 5.96 14.27
CA GLU A 96 16.95 4.77 14.22
C GLU A 96 16.31 3.50 14.83
N GLN A 97 15.20 3.64 15.54
CA GLN A 97 14.46 2.53 16.16
C GLN A 97 13.31 2.03 15.28
N ALA A 98 13.30 2.38 14.00
CA ALA A 98 12.25 2.03 13.05
C ALA A 98 12.05 0.51 12.93
N ASP A 99 10.87 0.03 13.30
CA ASP A 99 10.44 -1.36 13.17
C ASP A 99 8.98 -1.41 12.69
N LEU A 100 8.75 -1.98 11.51
CA LEU A 100 7.42 -2.15 10.92
C LEU A 100 6.45 -2.98 11.77
N ASN A 101 7.00 -3.85 12.65
CA ASN A 101 6.22 -4.67 13.55
C ASN A 101 5.91 -3.98 14.88
N ASN A 102 6.65 -2.91 15.22
CA ASN A 102 6.50 -2.20 16.48
C ASN A 102 6.67 -0.68 16.32
N ILE A 103 5.76 -0.07 15.58
CA ILE A 103 5.78 1.36 15.29
C ILE A 103 5.48 2.16 16.57
N GLN A 104 6.35 3.11 16.93
CA GLN A 104 6.16 3.97 18.10
C GLN A 104 5.34 5.23 17.76
N GLY A 105 5.66 5.91 16.67
CA GLY A 105 4.98 7.13 16.20
C GLY A 105 3.69 6.87 15.41
N LYS A 106 2.83 5.95 15.90
CA LYS A 106 1.59 5.51 15.24
C LYS A 106 0.61 6.63 14.93
N ASP A 107 0.58 7.64 15.79
CA ASP A 107 -0.35 8.79 15.77
C ASP A 107 0.16 9.98 14.97
N ASN A 108 1.41 9.97 14.51
CA ASN A 108 1.98 11.06 13.74
C ASN A 108 1.23 11.27 12.43
N LEU A 109 0.71 12.49 12.22
CA LEU A 109 -0.14 12.85 11.08
C LEU A 109 0.62 13.45 9.90
N ASP A 110 1.89 13.84 10.09
CA ASP A 110 2.63 14.66 9.14
C ASP A 110 3.66 13.87 8.34
N VAL A 111 4.24 12.84 8.94
CA VAL A 111 5.38 12.10 8.39
C VAL A 111 5.04 11.40 7.09
N SER A 112 3.84 10.82 6.99
CA SER A 112 3.38 10.15 5.77
C SER A 112 3.36 11.11 4.58
N ALA A 113 2.88 12.35 4.79
CA ALA A 113 2.88 13.39 3.77
C ALA A 113 4.29 13.84 3.41
N GLN A 114 5.18 14.02 4.41
CA GLN A 114 6.56 14.45 4.18
C GLN A 114 7.35 13.47 3.31
N VAL A 115 7.12 12.17 3.47
CA VAL A 115 7.81 11.11 2.71
C VAL A 115 7.19 10.87 1.34
N ALA A 116 5.86 10.93 1.23
CA ALA A 116 5.14 10.46 0.05
C ALA A 116 4.67 11.56 -0.90
N LEU A 117 4.45 12.79 -0.41
CA LEU A 117 3.92 13.87 -1.23
C LEU A 117 5.00 14.83 -1.72
N PRO A 118 4.80 15.47 -2.88
CA PRO A 118 5.69 16.52 -3.36
C PRO A 118 5.70 17.67 -2.35
N SER A 119 6.83 17.88 -1.69
CA SER A 119 7.05 19.12 -0.93
C SER A 119 7.78 20.11 -1.81
N GLY A 120 7.40 21.38 -1.82
CA GLY A 120 8.03 22.41 -2.64
C GLY A 120 9.52 22.62 -2.36
N VAL A 121 10.09 21.95 -1.37
CA VAL A 121 11.49 22.04 -0.95
C VAL A 121 12.33 20.85 -1.43
N ILE A 122 11.72 19.67 -1.67
CA ILE A 122 12.44 18.47 -2.11
C ILE A 122 11.62 17.77 -3.21
N PRO A 123 11.91 18.05 -4.50
CA PRO A 123 11.22 17.39 -5.62
C PRO A 123 11.39 15.86 -5.66
N GLN A 124 12.31 15.31 -4.86
CA GLN A 124 12.65 13.87 -4.85
C GLN A 124 11.67 13.02 -4.03
N ASN A 125 10.84 13.60 -3.18
CA ASN A 125 9.89 12.88 -2.33
C ASN A 125 8.51 12.73 -2.99
N GLN A 126 8.47 12.36 -4.28
CA GLN A 126 7.21 12.08 -5.00
C GLN A 126 6.82 10.58 -4.93
N ARG A 127 7.13 9.91 -3.84
CA ARG A 127 6.94 8.46 -3.73
C ARG A 127 5.49 8.02 -3.86
N GLY A 128 4.54 8.82 -3.38
CA GLY A 128 3.12 8.57 -3.57
C GLY A 128 2.70 8.66 -5.04
N VAL A 129 3.23 9.64 -5.78
CA VAL A 129 2.99 9.79 -7.22
C VAL A 129 3.64 8.64 -8.01
N ILE A 130 4.84 8.23 -7.63
CA ILE A 130 5.54 7.08 -8.23
C ILE A 130 4.72 5.81 -7.99
N LEU A 131 4.27 5.57 -6.76
CA LEU A 131 3.42 4.42 -6.41
C LEU A 131 2.12 4.42 -7.23
N LYS A 132 1.42 5.56 -7.34
CA LYS A 132 0.23 5.72 -8.19
C LYS A 132 0.50 5.28 -9.63
N ASN A 133 1.59 5.79 -10.21
CA ASN A 133 1.97 5.46 -11.58
C ASN A 133 2.31 3.98 -11.76
N ASP A 134 3.00 3.38 -10.81
CA ASP A 134 3.40 1.97 -10.88
C ASP A 134 2.21 1.03 -10.65
N LEU A 135 1.26 1.39 -9.77
CA LEU A 135 -0.03 0.69 -9.64
C LEU A 135 -0.83 0.72 -10.95
N ASN A 136 -0.90 1.88 -11.61
CA ASN A 136 -1.57 2.02 -12.92
C ASN A 136 -0.90 1.17 -14.00
N LYS A 137 0.43 1.17 -14.08
CA LYS A 137 1.17 0.32 -15.02
C LYS A 137 0.92 -1.16 -14.75
N TYR A 138 0.92 -1.56 -13.48
CA TYR A 138 0.64 -2.93 -13.06
C TYR A 138 -0.79 -3.35 -13.42
N ALA A 139 -1.79 -2.54 -13.08
CA ALA A 139 -3.19 -2.80 -13.41
C ALA A 139 -3.39 -2.94 -14.93
N ASN A 140 -2.83 -2.05 -15.73
CA ASN A 140 -2.91 -2.11 -17.19
C ASN A 140 -2.24 -3.38 -17.75
N TYR A 141 -1.09 -3.77 -17.18
CA TYR A 141 -0.43 -5.03 -17.56
C TYR A 141 -1.32 -6.23 -17.23
N MET A 142 -1.90 -6.31 -16.03
CA MET A 142 -2.80 -7.40 -15.64
C MET A 142 -4.05 -7.47 -16.53
N VAL A 143 -4.66 -6.31 -16.82
CA VAL A 143 -5.79 -6.23 -17.76
C VAL A 143 -5.44 -6.74 -19.15
N SER A 144 -4.21 -6.50 -19.64
CA SER A 144 -3.76 -6.98 -20.96
C SER A 144 -3.66 -8.50 -21.07
N LEU A 145 -3.55 -9.21 -19.94
CA LEU A 145 -3.46 -10.67 -19.88
C LEU A 145 -4.82 -11.37 -19.80
N VAL A 146 -5.89 -10.61 -19.50
CA VAL A 146 -7.21 -11.16 -19.19
C VAL A 146 -8.21 -10.79 -20.28
N LYS A 147 -9.05 -11.75 -20.69
CA LYS A 147 -10.13 -11.53 -21.66
C LYS A 147 -11.52 -11.41 -21.02
N ASP A 148 -11.66 -11.87 -19.79
CA ASP A 148 -12.92 -11.87 -19.04
C ASP A 148 -13.22 -10.46 -18.54
N THR A 149 -14.37 -9.91 -18.96
CA THR A 149 -14.78 -8.55 -18.62
C THR A 149 -15.04 -8.34 -17.14
N ALA A 150 -15.53 -9.35 -16.42
CA ALA A 150 -15.75 -9.27 -14.98
C ALA A 150 -14.41 -9.21 -14.22
N LYS A 151 -13.43 -10.02 -14.63
CA LYS A 151 -12.07 -9.97 -14.06
C LYS A 151 -11.36 -8.65 -14.38
N ILE A 152 -11.52 -8.13 -15.60
CA ILE A 152 -10.99 -6.81 -15.97
C ILE A 152 -11.57 -5.72 -15.07
N ALA A 153 -12.88 -5.74 -14.83
CA ALA A 153 -13.54 -4.78 -13.93
C ALA A 153 -13.00 -4.89 -12.50
N ALA A 154 -12.86 -6.11 -11.97
CA ALA A 154 -12.32 -6.36 -10.64
C ALA A 154 -10.87 -5.84 -10.48
N ILE A 155 -9.99 -6.08 -11.48
CA ILE A 155 -8.61 -5.56 -11.47
C ILE A 155 -8.60 -4.02 -11.43
N LYS A 156 -9.42 -3.38 -12.29
CA LYS A 156 -9.51 -1.92 -12.34
C LYS A 156 -10.05 -1.31 -11.04
N GLU A 157 -10.99 -1.98 -10.39
CA GLU A 157 -11.54 -1.55 -9.10
C GLU A 157 -10.50 -1.71 -7.98
N THR A 158 -9.83 -2.86 -7.93
CA THR A 158 -8.82 -3.16 -6.89
C THR A 158 -7.66 -2.17 -6.92
N PHE A 159 -7.15 -1.85 -8.11
CA PHE A 159 -6.02 -0.94 -8.30
C PHE A 159 -6.44 0.47 -8.75
N ASN A 160 -7.65 0.90 -8.40
CA ASN A 160 -8.14 2.23 -8.74
C ASN A 160 -7.34 3.31 -8.02
N THR A 161 -6.74 4.20 -8.81
CA THR A 161 -5.96 5.35 -8.34
C THR A 161 -6.54 6.68 -8.82
N GLU A 162 -7.84 6.73 -9.07
CA GLU A 162 -8.53 7.96 -9.44
C GLU A 162 -8.56 8.96 -8.30
N ASP A 163 -8.51 10.22 -8.67
CA ASP A 163 -8.66 11.33 -7.75
C ASP A 163 -10.10 11.39 -7.24
N ARG A 164 -10.30 11.93 -6.05
CA ARG A 164 -11.61 12.00 -5.39
C ARG A 164 -12.05 13.43 -5.25
N ILE A 165 -13.38 13.63 -5.21
CA ILE A 165 -13.96 14.90 -4.80
C ILE A 165 -14.22 14.84 -3.29
N VAL A 166 -13.61 15.75 -2.55
CA VAL A 166 -13.78 15.90 -1.10
C VAL A 166 -14.26 17.32 -0.82
N ASN A 167 -15.45 17.47 -0.25
CA ASN A 167 -16.08 18.77 0.03
C ASN A 167 -16.22 19.70 -1.19
N GLY A 168 -16.29 19.11 -2.40
CA GLY A 168 -16.42 19.86 -3.67
C GLY A 168 -15.09 20.12 -4.37
N ASP A 169 -13.95 19.87 -3.73
CA ASP A 169 -12.62 20.08 -4.31
C ASP A 169 -12.00 18.76 -4.81
N PRO A 170 -11.30 18.78 -5.94
CA PRO A 170 -10.54 17.61 -6.41
C PRO A 170 -9.32 17.38 -5.52
N VAL A 171 -9.23 16.18 -4.96
CA VAL A 171 -8.09 15.73 -4.14
C VAL A 171 -7.41 14.56 -4.85
N SER A 172 -6.11 14.70 -5.12
CA SER A 172 -5.35 13.65 -5.77
C SER A 172 -5.33 12.37 -4.94
N TRP A 173 -5.20 11.22 -5.61
CA TRP A 173 -5.18 9.91 -4.97
C TRP A 173 -4.11 9.82 -3.86
N GLU A 174 -2.92 10.32 -4.15
CA GLU A 174 -1.81 10.32 -3.22
C GLU A 174 -2.06 11.28 -2.03
N THR A 175 -2.62 12.46 -2.28
CA THR A 175 -2.99 13.39 -1.20
C THR A 175 -4.04 12.77 -0.27
N ALA A 176 -5.06 12.13 -0.84
CA ALA A 176 -6.11 11.48 -0.05
C ALA A 176 -5.62 10.31 0.81
N ARG A 177 -4.42 9.77 0.54
CA ARG A 177 -3.86 8.62 1.26
C ARG A 177 -2.71 8.94 2.20
N PHE A 178 -2.03 10.05 1.97
CA PHE A 178 -0.83 10.38 2.74
C PHE A 178 -0.96 11.68 3.53
N SER A 179 -1.89 12.59 3.17
CA SER A 179 -2.05 13.86 3.88
C SER A 179 -2.91 13.69 5.12
N SER A 180 -2.42 14.20 6.26
CA SER A 180 -3.13 14.20 7.55
C SER A 180 -3.64 12.82 7.99
N MET A 181 -2.88 11.77 7.65
CA MET A 181 -3.19 10.38 8.01
C MET A 181 -2.23 9.91 9.10
N PRO A 182 -2.70 9.27 10.17
CA PRO A 182 -1.84 8.62 11.13
C PRO A 182 -0.92 7.60 10.45
N VAL A 183 0.33 7.50 10.90
CA VAL A 183 1.29 6.52 10.37
C VAL A 183 0.69 5.11 10.35
N SER A 184 0.04 4.69 11.45
CA SER A 184 -0.61 3.38 11.52
C SER A 184 -1.66 3.15 10.43
N ALA A 185 -2.47 4.16 10.10
CA ALA A 185 -3.47 4.07 9.04
C ALA A 185 -2.80 3.98 7.66
N THR A 186 -1.78 4.79 7.40
CA THR A 186 -1.02 4.75 6.14
C THR A 186 -0.34 3.39 5.94
N ILE A 187 0.32 2.85 6.96
CA ILE A 187 0.96 1.54 6.89
C ILE A 187 -0.08 0.43 6.64
N THR A 188 -1.24 0.50 7.29
CA THR A 188 -2.34 -0.44 7.06
C THR A 188 -2.86 -0.38 5.62
N LEU A 189 -3.04 0.82 5.05
CA LEU A 189 -3.44 0.99 3.65
C LEU A 189 -2.41 0.44 2.67
N LEU A 190 -1.12 0.69 2.91
CA LEU A 190 -0.04 0.14 2.09
C LEU A 190 0.03 -1.39 2.19
N THR A 191 -0.16 -1.95 3.38
CA THR A 191 -0.23 -3.41 3.60
C THR A 191 -1.45 -4.01 2.90
N LYS A 192 -2.59 -3.29 2.84
CA LYS A 192 -3.76 -3.71 2.06
C LYS A 192 -3.43 -3.80 0.56
N ILE A 193 -2.73 -2.82 0.01
CA ILE A 193 -2.29 -2.87 -1.40
C ILE A 193 -1.35 -4.06 -1.64
N GLN A 194 -0.44 -4.35 -0.70
CA GLN A 194 0.41 -5.55 -0.78
C GLN A 194 -0.41 -6.85 -0.74
N ALA A 195 -1.45 -6.93 0.07
CA ALA A 195 -2.36 -8.08 0.09
C ALA A 195 -3.10 -8.24 -1.25
N ASP A 196 -3.56 -7.14 -1.85
CA ASP A 196 -4.20 -7.14 -3.17
C ASP A 196 -3.24 -7.62 -4.28
N LEU A 197 -1.97 -7.25 -4.20
CA LEU A 197 -0.95 -7.70 -5.16
C LEU A 197 -0.69 -9.20 -5.09
N ARG A 198 -0.88 -9.83 -3.94
CA ARG A 198 -0.70 -11.28 -3.77
C ARG A 198 -1.94 -12.11 -4.13
N ASN A 199 -3.11 -11.48 -4.11
CA ASN A 199 -4.40 -12.14 -4.35
C ASN A 199 -4.74 -12.25 -5.85
#